data_cad5164955499973a6acb408f974ee9a
#
_entry.id   cad5164955499973a6acb408f974ee9a
#
_cell.length_a   1.000
_cell.length_b   1.000
_cell.length_c   1.000
_cell.angle_alpha   90.00
_cell.angle_beta   90.00
_cell.angle_gamma   90.00
#
_symmetry.space_group_name_H-M   'P 1'
#
loop_
_entity.id
_entity.type
_entity.pdbx_description
1 polymer ?
#
loop_
_entity_poly.entity_id
_entity_poly.type
_entity_poly.pdbx_seq_one_letter_code
_entity_poly.pdbx_strand_id
1 'polypeptide(L)'
;PAWLTQKYPERLRIKEDGRRDEHGNREQFNWANPKYRELCRGIAEKMAQRYGQNPNVIGWQIDNEYAAESYGPDVQKQFQDWLKARYGTLDNLNERWTTAYWSETYTDWSQIPIEEKYGNPGLLLSWKRFVSDTYRSYQKNQLDVIRANSDKRQFITTNMMGWFDGYDHYTVAQDLDLASWDDEVGRGHLD
;
A
#
# COMPACT_ATOMS: atom_id res chain seq x y z
N PRO A 1 -5.66 -6.32 17.10
CA PRO A 1 -5.87 -7.01 18.38
C PRO A 1 -5.03 -8.29 18.47
N ALA A 2 -4.64 -8.71 19.70
CA ALA A 2 -3.79 -9.87 19.91
C ALA A 2 -4.38 -11.17 19.32
N TRP A 3 -5.69 -11.37 19.50
CA TRP A 3 -6.39 -12.53 18.92
C TRP A 3 -6.26 -12.60 17.39
N LEU A 4 -6.24 -11.45 16.72
CA LEU A 4 -6.11 -11.38 15.28
C LEU A 4 -4.69 -11.79 14.83
N THR A 5 -3.68 -11.33 15.54
CA THR A 5 -2.29 -11.72 15.30
C THR A 5 -2.06 -13.21 15.57
N GLN A 6 -2.68 -13.74 16.62
CA GLN A 6 -2.60 -15.17 16.93
C GLN A 6 -3.26 -16.04 15.86
N LYS A 7 -4.41 -15.59 15.35
CA LYS A 7 -5.21 -16.35 14.35
C LYS A 7 -4.64 -16.22 12.92
N TYR A 8 -4.07 -15.08 12.58
CA TYR A 8 -3.58 -14.75 11.24
C TYR A 8 -2.19 -14.08 11.31
N PRO A 9 -1.14 -14.80 11.74
CA PRO A 9 0.20 -14.24 11.89
C PRO A 9 0.81 -13.80 10.56
N GLU A 10 0.36 -14.36 9.43
CA GLU A 10 0.81 -14.02 8.07
C GLU A 10 0.44 -12.60 7.65
N ARG A 11 -0.50 -11.95 8.35
CA ARG A 11 -0.85 -10.54 8.12
C ARG A 11 0.18 -9.55 8.64
N LEU A 12 1.12 -10.01 9.47
CA LEU A 12 2.18 -9.16 9.98
C LEU A 12 3.20 -8.88 8.90
N ARG A 13 3.66 -7.64 8.87
CA ARG A 13 4.69 -7.18 7.95
C ARG A 13 5.99 -7.95 8.12
N ILE A 14 6.66 -8.23 7.04
CA ILE A 14 8.05 -8.69 7.03
C ILE A 14 8.91 -7.49 6.65
N LYS A 15 9.90 -7.17 7.46
CA LYS A 15 10.83 -6.07 7.24
C LYS A 15 11.83 -6.41 6.15
N GLU A 16 12.58 -5.40 5.68
CA GLU A 16 13.65 -5.57 4.70
C GLU A 16 14.74 -6.57 5.14
N ASP A 17 14.99 -6.69 6.46
CA ASP A 17 15.92 -7.65 7.03
C ASP A 17 15.35 -9.10 7.16
N GLY A 18 14.16 -9.34 6.62
CA GLY A 18 13.46 -10.62 6.63
C GLY A 18 12.76 -10.96 7.96
N ARG A 19 12.84 -10.12 8.97
CA ARG A 19 12.16 -10.35 10.25
C ARG A 19 10.69 -9.94 10.17
N ARG A 20 9.82 -10.80 10.71
CA ARG A 20 8.42 -10.49 10.87
C ARG A 20 8.22 -9.52 12.03
N ASP A 21 7.35 -8.51 11.84
CA ASP A 21 6.94 -7.62 12.92
C ASP A 21 6.21 -8.38 14.02
N GLU A 22 6.30 -7.84 15.23
CA GLU A 22 5.62 -8.36 16.40
C GLU A 22 4.32 -7.61 16.65
N HIS A 23 3.40 -8.24 17.39
CA HIS A 23 2.18 -7.61 17.83
C HIS A 23 2.45 -6.41 18.74
N GLY A 24 1.67 -5.34 18.55
CA GLY A 24 1.67 -4.16 19.43
C GLY A 24 2.46 -2.96 18.92
N ASN A 25 3.20 -3.10 17.81
CA ASN A 25 3.83 -1.97 17.15
C ASN A 25 2.86 -1.23 16.23
N ARG A 26 3.15 0.04 15.96
CA ARG A 26 2.48 0.81 14.90
C ARG A 26 2.83 0.20 13.53
N GLU A 27 1.88 0.20 12.59
CA GLU A 27 2.09 -0.25 11.21
C GLU A 27 2.66 -1.68 11.07
N GLN A 28 2.24 -2.56 11.95
CA GLN A 28 2.71 -3.95 12.02
C GLN A 28 2.12 -4.87 10.95
N PHE A 29 1.21 -4.37 10.12
CA PHE A 29 0.44 -5.16 9.17
C PHE A 29 0.97 -5.02 7.75
N ASN A 30 0.72 -6.05 6.95
CA ASN A 30 1.05 -6.08 5.53
C ASN A 30 -0.16 -5.61 4.72
N TRP A 31 -0.05 -4.44 4.10
CA TRP A 31 -1.06 -3.81 3.24
C TRP A 31 -1.47 -4.67 2.04
N ALA A 32 -0.58 -5.52 1.57
CA ALA A 32 -0.82 -6.43 0.46
C ALA A 32 -1.52 -7.74 0.87
N ASN A 33 -1.61 -8.04 2.18
CA ASN A 33 -2.17 -9.29 2.66
C ASN A 33 -3.69 -9.37 2.42
N PRO A 34 -4.19 -10.39 1.68
CA PRO A 34 -5.61 -10.48 1.32
C PRO A 34 -6.54 -10.58 2.54
N LYS A 35 -6.11 -11.31 3.59
CA LYS A 35 -6.93 -11.46 4.80
C LYS A 35 -7.02 -10.16 5.59
N TYR A 36 -5.93 -9.40 5.66
CA TYR A 36 -5.97 -8.07 6.26
C TYR A 36 -6.94 -7.14 5.51
N ARG A 37 -6.85 -7.12 4.19
CA ARG A 37 -7.76 -6.32 3.32
C ARG A 37 -9.22 -6.72 3.47
N GLU A 38 -9.53 -8.01 3.55
CA GLU A 38 -10.89 -8.52 3.81
C GLU A 38 -11.45 -7.96 5.12
N LEU A 39 -10.64 -7.97 6.18
CA LEU A 39 -11.06 -7.50 7.49
C LEU A 39 -11.24 -5.98 7.52
N CYS A 40 -10.35 -5.21 6.90
CA CYS A 40 -10.48 -3.76 6.78
C CYS A 40 -11.74 -3.38 5.99
N ARG A 41 -12.01 -4.07 4.88
CA ARG A 41 -13.24 -3.89 4.10
C ARG A 41 -14.48 -4.17 4.94
N GLY A 42 -14.49 -5.27 5.70
CA GLY A 42 -15.61 -5.64 6.54
C GLY A 42 -15.92 -4.64 7.64
N ILE A 43 -14.89 -4.05 8.26
CA ILE A 43 -15.06 -2.98 9.26
C ILE A 43 -15.59 -1.71 8.59
N ALA A 44 -14.97 -1.27 7.48
CA ALA A 44 -15.39 -0.10 6.74
C ALA A 44 -16.87 -0.20 6.29
N GLU A 45 -17.26 -1.36 5.78
CA GLU A 45 -18.65 -1.63 5.38
C GLU A 45 -19.63 -1.53 6.56
N LYS A 46 -19.32 -2.17 7.70
CA LYS A 46 -20.16 -2.10 8.91
C LYS A 46 -20.30 -0.67 9.44
N MET A 47 -19.23 0.09 9.44
CA MET A 47 -19.26 1.48 9.86
C MET A 47 -20.11 2.32 8.90
N ALA A 48 -19.93 2.15 7.59
CA ALA A 48 -20.69 2.88 6.59
C ALA A 48 -22.19 2.51 6.60
N GLN A 49 -22.55 1.24 6.77
CA GLN A 49 -23.93 0.81 6.96
C GLN A 49 -24.57 1.45 8.21
N ARG A 50 -23.81 1.62 9.28
CA ARG A 50 -24.33 2.18 10.54
C ARG A 50 -24.44 3.71 10.51
N TYR A 51 -23.46 4.39 9.92
CA TYR A 51 -23.30 5.84 10.03
C TYR A 51 -23.40 6.59 8.70
N GLY A 52 -23.41 5.89 7.59
CA GLY A 52 -23.36 6.49 6.26
C GLY A 52 -24.55 7.39 5.91
N GLN A 53 -25.71 7.20 6.54
CA GLN A 53 -26.89 8.07 6.36
C GLN A 53 -27.09 9.06 7.52
N ASN A 54 -26.15 9.15 8.46
CA ASN A 54 -26.23 10.10 9.57
C ASN A 54 -25.87 11.52 9.07
N PRO A 55 -26.77 12.50 9.18
CA PRO A 55 -26.54 13.87 8.69
C PRO A 55 -25.41 14.60 9.42
N ASN A 56 -25.00 14.14 10.59
CA ASN A 56 -23.89 14.71 11.36
C ASN A 56 -22.51 14.15 10.96
N VAL A 57 -22.46 13.12 10.11
CA VAL A 57 -21.22 12.63 9.52
C VAL A 57 -20.96 13.40 8.22
N ILE A 58 -19.86 14.12 8.17
CA ILE A 58 -19.51 14.97 7.03
C ILE A 58 -18.53 14.28 6.06
N GLY A 59 -17.79 13.28 6.53
CA GLY A 59 -16.80 12.58 5.71
C GLY A 59 -16.18 11.38 6.42
N TRP A 60 -15.29 10.70 5.70
CA TRP A 60 -14.62 9.47 6.10
C TRP A 60 -13.12 9.62 5.86
N GLN A 61 -12.32 9.28 6.86
CA GLN A 61 -10.90 9.06 6.68
C GLN A 61 -10.63 7.56 6.59
N ILE A 62 -9.98 7.15 5.50
CA ILE A 62 -9.54 5.77 5.32
C ILE A 62 -8.13 5.64 5.87
N ASP A 63 -7.99 4.82 6.92
CA ASP A 63 -6.72 4.52 7.55
C ASP A 63 -5.93 5.77 8.01
N ASN A 64 -4.61 5.66 8.13
CA ASN A 64 -3.74 6.72 8.61
C ASN A 64 -2.33 6.57 8.05
N GLU A 65 -1.77 7.60 7.43
CA GLU A 65 -0.36 7.74 7.06
C GLU A 65 0.23 6.46 6.43
N TYR A 66 -0.18 6.14 5.19
CA TYR A 66 0.35 4.94 4.53
C TYR A 66 1.86 4.91 4.52
N ALA A 67 2.42 3.89 5.15
CA ALA A 67 3.86 3.67 5.24
C ALA A 67 4.17 2.20 5.48
N ALA A 68 5.47 1.87 5.52
CA ALA A 68 5.94 0.59 5.98
C ALA A 68 5.55 -0.61 5.08
N GLU A 69 6.18 -0.72 3.93
CA GLU A 69 6.05 -1.83 2.99
C GLU A 69 6.43 -3.15 3.66
N SER A 70 5.91 -4.26 3.12
CA SER A 70 6.29 -5.61 3.52
C SER A 70 7.14 -6.26 2.44
N TYR A 71 8.18 -6.95 2.85
CA TYR A 71 9.19 -7.60 1.99
C TYR A 71 9.07 -9.13 2.04
N GLY A 72 7.89 -9.64 2.36
CA GLY A 72 7.65 -11.08 2.44
C GLY A 72 7.52 -11.77 1.08
N PRO A 73 7.66 -13.10 1.04
CA PRO A 73 7.56 -13.88 -0.20
C PRO A 73 6.19 -13.79 -0.86
N ASP A 74 5.13 -13.51 -0.12
CA ASP A 74 3.79 -13.23 -0.63
C ASP A 74 3.73 -11.91 -1.40
N VAL A 75 4.41 -10.89 -0.91
CA VAL A 75 4.53 -9.58 -1.59
C VAL A 75 5.45 -9.69 -2.79
N GLN A 76 6.55 -10.43 -2.69
CA GLN A 76 7.44 -10.69 -3.84
C GLN A 76 6.67 -11.36 -4.99
N LYS A 77 5.85 -12.35 -4.67
CA LYS A 77 5.01 -13.01 -5.69
C LYS A 77 4.02 -12.05 -6.33
N GLN A 78 3.37 -11.17 -5.54
CA GLN A 78 2.45 -10.16 -6.07
C GLN A 78 3.19 -9.15 -6.95
N PHE A 79 4.41 -8.75 -6.57
CA PHE A 79 5.25 -7.87 -7.38
C PHE A 79 5.64 -8.51 -8.72
N GLN A 80 6.04 -9.77 -8.71
CA GLN A 80 6.35 -10.53 -9.94
C GLN A 80 5.13 -10.64 -10.87
N ASP A 81 3.95 -10.89 -10.32
CA ASP A 81 2.70 -10.94 -11.09
C ASP A 81 2.33 -9.56 -11.67
N TRP A 82 2.54 -8.49 -10.89
CA TRP A 82 2.36 -7.12 -11.36
C TRP A 82 3.33 -6.75 -12.49
N LEU A 83 4.60 -7.14 -12.38
CA LEU A 83 5.59 -6.96 -13.44
C LEU A 83 5.19 -7.71 -14.71
N LYS A 84 4.75 -8.96 -14.58
CA LYS A 84 4.27 -9.76 -15.70
C LYS A 84 3.08 -9.12 -16.40
N ALA A 85 2.12 -8.60 -15.66
CA ALA A 85 0.99 -7.87 -16.23
C ALA A 85 1.42 -6.57 -16.94
N ARG A 86 2.44 -5.88 -16.43
CA ARG A 86 2.92 -4.60 -16.96
C ARG A 86 3.81 -4.75 -18.19
N TYR A 87 4.71 -5.73 -18.19
CA TYR A 87 5.72 -5.90 -19.24
C TYR A 87 5.34 -6.97 -20.27
N GLY A 88 4.41 -7.85 -19.96
CA GLY A 88 3.93 -8.93 -20.82
C GLY A 88 4.91 -10.08 -20.91
N THR A 89 6.12 -9.85 -21.41
CA THR A 89 7.17 -10.85 -21.54
C THR A 89 8.41 -10.48 -20.73
N LEU A 90 9.17 -11.52 -20.37
CA LEU A 90 10.44 -11.33 -19.65
C LEU A 90 11.50 -10.66 -20.52
N ASP A 91 11.50 -10.95 -21.81
CA ASP A 91 12.41 -10.32 -22.78
C ASP A 91 12.16 -8.80 -22.84
N ASN A 92 10.90 -8.37 -22.90
CA ASN A 92 10.56 -6.94 -22.88
C ASN A 92 10.98 -6.26 -21.56
N LEU A 93 10.83 -6.95 -20.42
CA LEU A 93 11.30 -6.44 -19.13
C LEU A 93 12.83 -6.29 -19.15
N ASN A 94 13.56 -7.33 -19.57
CA ASN A 94 15.01 -7.33 -19.64
C ASN A 94 15.55 -6.22 -20.55
N GLU A 95 14.93 -6.04 -21.71
CA GLU A 95 15.29 -4.96 -22.64
C GLU A 95 15.10 -3.58 -22.00
N ARG A 96 13.91 -3.33 -21.42
CA ARG A 96 13.59 -2.03 -20.81
C ARG A 96 14.41 -1.70 -19.57
N TRP A 97 14.83 -2.71 -18.84
CA TRP A 97 15.70 -2.52 -17.66
C TRP A 97 17.18 -2.58 -18.00
N THR A 98 17.52 -2.94 -19.24
CA THR A 98 18.91 -3.10 -19.70
C THR A 98 19.68 -4.12 -18.85
N THR A 99 19.03 -5.22 -18.49
CA THR A 99 19.55 -6.24 -17.56
C THR A 99 20.77 -7.00 -18.08
N ALA A 100 21.12 -6.86 -19.35
CA ALA A 100 22.38 -7.39 -19.90
C ALA A 100 23.62 -6.76 -19.24
N TYR A 101 23.46 -5.57 -18.64
CA TYR A 101 24.51 -4.92 -17.88
C TYR A 101 24.76 -5.67 -16.56
N TRP A 102 26.01 -5.97 -16.28
CA TRP A 102 26.45 -6.74 -15.10
C TRP A 102 25.80 -8.11 -14.92
N SER A 103 25.34 -8.73 -16.02
CA SER A 103 24.73 -10.08 -16.00
C SER A 103 23.45 -10.18 -15.16
N GLU A 104 22.66 -9.12 -15.12
CA GLU A 104 21.39 -9.06 -14.37
C GLU A 104 20.20 -9.68 -15.12
N THR A 105 20.42 -10.27 -16.31
CA THR A 105 19.35 -10.80 -17.16
C THR A 105 18.56 -11.91 -16.47
N TYR A 106 17.27 -11.72 -16.34
CA TYR A 106 16.34 -12.71 -15.80
C TYR A 106 15.90 -13.70 -16.88
N THR A 107 15.87 -14.98 -16.53
CA THR A 107 15.40 -16.08 -17.37
C THR A 107 14.08 -16.69 -16.88
N ASP A 108 13.67 -16.34 -15.65
CA ASP A 108 12.39 -16.70 -15.06
C ASP A 108 11.88 -15.57 -14.16
N TRP A 109 10.57 -15.36 -14.11
CA TRP A 109 9.94 -14.32 -13.30
C TRP A 109 10.22 -14.47 -11.81
N SER A 110 10.39 -15.71 -11.32
CA SER A 110 10.68 -16.00 -9.92
C SER A 110 12.06 -15.54 -9.46
N GLN A 111 12.96 -15.23 -10.40
CA GLN A 111 14.31 -14.72 -10.10
C GLN A 111 14.30 -13.24 -9.73
N ILE A 112 13.21 -12.52 -10.04
CA ILE A 112 13.13 -11.08 -9.78
C ILE A 112 12.92 -10.87 -8.28
N PRO A 113 13.87 -10.22 -7.56
CA PRO A 113 13.73 -9.93 -6.14
C PRO A 113 12.74 -8.78 -5.93
N ILE A 114 12.45 -8.47 -4.68
CA ILE A 114 11.81 -7.22 -4.30
C ILE A 114 12.81 -6.08 -4.57
N GLU A 115 13.03 -5.19 -3.66
CA GLU A 115 14.01 -4.12 -3.77
C GLU A 115 15.41 -4.62 -3.39
N GLU A 116 16.41 -4.23 -4.17
CA GLU A 116 17.82 -4.35 -3.80
C GLU A 116 18.41 -2.94 -3.68
N LYS A 117 19.09 -2.67 -2.58
CA LYS A 117 19.62 -1.34 -2.24
C LYS A 117 20.52 -0.71 -3.32
N TYR A 118 21.20 -1.54 -4.11
CA TYR A 118 22.07 -1.15 -5.23
C TYR A 118 21.65 -1.84 -6.54
N GLY A 119 20.38 -2.23 -6.61
CA GLY A 119 19.84 -2.97 -7.73
C GLY A 119 19.63 -2.13 -8.98
N ASN A 120 19.12 -2.79 -10.00
CA ASN A 120 18.78 -2.19 -11.28
C ASN A 120 17.80 -1.01 -11.11
N PRO A 121 18.05 0.17 -11.71
CA PRO A 121 17.13 1.31 -11.60
C PRO A 121 15.70 1.03 -12.07
N GLY A 122 15.53 0.13 -13.06
CA GLY A 122 14.23 -0.33 -13.52
C GLY A 122 13.47 -1.14 -12.46
N LEU A 123 14.20 -1.98 -11.71
CA LEU A 123 13.67 -2.72 -10.56
C LEU A 123 13.20 -1.76 -9.46
N LEU A 124 14.07 -0.83 -9.05
CA LEU A 124 13.75 0.15 -7.98
C LEU A 124 12.53 1.02 -8.34
N LEU A 125 12.50 1.54 -9.56
CA LEU A 125 11.36 2.34 -10.02
C LEU A 125 10.08 1.51 -10.10
N SER A 126 10.17 0.27 -10.54
CA SER A 126 9.01 -0.64 -10.63
C SER A 126 8.50 -1.03 -9.24
N TRP A 127 9.40 -1.23 -8.27
CA TRP A 127 9.02 -1.45 -6.89
C TRP A 127 8.23 -0.27 -6.32
N LYS A 128 8.72 0.96 -6.43
CA LYS A 128 8.01 2.17 -5.98
C LYS A 128 6.62 2.33 -6.63
N ARG A 129 6.51 1.99 -7.92
CA ARG A 129 5.21 1.99 -8.63
C ARG A 129 4.27 0.91 -8.12
N PHE A 130 4.78 -0.29 -7.89
CA PHE A 130 4.00 -1.39 -7.32
C PHE A 130 3.51 -1.04 -5.91
N VAL A 131 4.34 -0.43 -5.08
CA VAL A 131 3.96 0.06 -3.74
C VAL A 131 2.82 1.07 -3.85
N SER A 132 2.93 2.07 -4.74
CA SER A 132 1.88 3.05 -4.98
C SER A 132 0.56 2.40 -5.41
N ASP A 133 0.61 1.47 -6.36
CA ASP A 133 -0.57 0.71 -6.81
C ASP A 133 -1.15 -0.16 -5.69
N THR A 134 -0.30 -0.69 -4.81
CA THR A 134 -0.71 -1.49 -3.65
C THR A 134 -1.49 -0.65 -2.65
N TYR A 135 -0.99 0.54 -2.28
CA TYR A 135 -1.71 1.46 -1.40
C TYR A 135 -3.02 1.94 -2.01
N ARG A 136 -3.00 2.32 -3.29
CA ARG A 136 -4.22 2.72 -4.00
C ARG A 136 -5.27 1.61 -4.01
N SER A 137 -4.88 0.37 -4.31
CA SER A 137 -5.81 -0.76 -4.32
C SER A 137 -6.31 -1.12 -2.92
N TYR A 138 -5.47 -0.98 -1.89
CA TYR A 138 -5.87 -1.13 -0.49
C TYR A 138 -6.91 -0.08 -0.09
N GLN A 139 -6.66 1.18 -0.42
CA GLN A 139 -7.59 2.29 -0.21
C GLN A 139 -8.92 2.04 -0.91
N LYS A 140 -8.86 1.70 -2.20
CA LYS A 140 -10.05 1.45 -3.02
C LYS A 140 -10.92 0.31 -2.48
N ASN A 141 -10.32 -0.73 -1.92
CA ASN A 141 -11.02 -1.84 -1.28
C ASN A 141 -11.96 -1.40 -0.14
N GLN A 142 -11.64 -0.34 0.58
CA GLN A 142 -12.46 0.25 1.64
C GLN A 142 -13.37 1.34 1.09
N LEU A 143 -12.85 2.20 0.21
CA LEU A 143 -13.57 3.30 -0.42
C LEU A 143 -14.85 2.80 -1.10
N ASP A 144 -14.79 1.71 -1.86
CA ASP A 144 -15.92 1.16 -2.60
C ASP A 144 -17.10 0.80 -1.69
N VAL A 145 -16.84 0.23 -0.51
CA VAL A 145 -17.92 -0.12 0.43
C VAL A 145 -18.44 1.08 1.21
N ILE A 146 -17.59 2.06 1.48
CA ILE A 146 -18.01 3.33 2.09
C ILE A 146 -18.95 4.06 1.12
N ARG A 147 -18.53 4.24 -0.13
CA ARG A 147 -19.36 4.86 -1.17
C ARG A 147 -20.72 4.19 -1.38
N ALA A 148 -20.73 2.86 -1.37
CA ALA A 148 -21.96 2.09 -1.55
C ALA A 148 -22.98 2.26 -0.41
N ASN A 149 -22.55 2.68 0.79
CA ASN A 149 -23.37 2.72 2.00
C ASN A 149 -23.47 4.12 2.63
N SER A 150 -22.81 5.13 2.07
CA SER A 150 -22.80 6.51 2.61
C SER A 150 -23.53 7.50 1.73
N ASP A 151 -23.96 8.63 2.32
CA ASP A 151 -24.52 9.77 1.60
C ASP A 151 -23.45 10.37 0.67
N LYS A 152 -23.83 10.72 -0.54
CA LYS A 152 -22.92 11.29 -1.56
C LYS A 152 -22.28 12.62 -1.16
N ARG A 153 -22.85 13.32 -0.16
CA ARG A 153 -22.32 14.57 0.38
C ARG A 153 -21.12 14.33 1.30
N GLN A 154 -20.95 13.12 1.81
CA GLN A 154 -19.84 12.77 2.68
C GLN A 154 -18.59 12.55 1.84
N PHE A 155 -17.56 13.36 2.05
CA PHE A 155 -16.28 13.20 1.37
C PHE A 155 -15.49 12.00 1.92
N ILE A 156 -14.57 11.46 1.12
CA ILE A 156 -13.63 10.44 1.53
C ILE A 156 -12.21 10.96 1.33
N THR A 157 -11.39 10.83 2.35
CA THR A 157 -9.99 11.23 2.37
C THR A 157 -9.11 10.20 3.08
N THR A 158 -7.81 10.39 3.02
CA THR A 158 -6.81 9.82 3.93
C THR A 158 -5.78 10.91 4.21
N ASN A 159 -5.16 10.88 5.40
CA ASN A 159 -4.05 11.77 5.69
C ASN A 159 -2.75 11.17 5.14
N MET A 160 -2.09 11.90 4.28
CA MET A 160 -0.80 11.52 3.71
C MET A 160 0.31 12.17 4.54
N MET A 161 1.46 11.51 4.64
CA MET A 161 2.63 12.13 5.27
C MET A 161 3.24 13.16 4.34
N GLY A 162 3.52 14.37 4.85
CA GLY A 162 4.36 15.35 4.17
C GLY A 162 5.80 14.84 4.05
N TRP A 163 6.53 15.26 3.03
CA TRP A 163 7.96 14.90 2.82
C TRP A 163 8.26 13.39 2.78
N PHE A 164 7.28 12.59 2.41
CA PHE A 164 7.39 11.14 2.30
C PHE A 164 7.34 10.71 0.83
N ASP A 165 8.35 9.97 0.36
CA ASP A 165 8.52 9.53 -1.03
C ASP A 165 8.33 8.02 -1.22
N GLY A 166 7.79 7.32 -0.22
CA GLY A 166 7.54 5.88 -0.27
C GLY A 166 6.50 5.46 -1.31
N TYR A 167 5.60 6.40 -1.71
CA TYR A 167 4.63 6.19 -2.78
C TYR A 167 4.33 7.49 -3.52
N ASP A 168 3.71 7.39 -4.69
CA ASP A 168 3.23 8.52 -5.49
C ASP A 168 1.90 9.05 -4.94
N HIS A 169 1.96 10.16 -4.22
CA HIS A 169 0.79 10.83 -3.62
C HIS A 169 -0.26 11.19 -4.66
N TYR A 170 0.14 11.61 -5.86
CA TYR A 170 -0.79 11.92 -6.94
C TYR A 170 -1.61 10.69 -7.35
N THR A 171 -0.94 9.56 -7.55
CA THR A 171 -1.61 8.30 -7.91
C THR A 171 -2.59 7.84 -6.82
N VAL A 172 -2.19 7.91 -5.55
CA VAL A 172 -3.02 7.48 -4.42
C VAL A 172 -4.22 8.42 -4.22
N ALA A 173 -4.05 9.73 -4.44
CA ALA A 173 -5.12 10.72 -4.27
C ALA A 173 -6.22 10.67 -5.33
N GLN A 174 -5.99 10.02 -6.48
CA GLN A 174 -6.95 10.05 -7.61
C GLN A 174 -8.35 9.52 -7.29
N ASP A 175 -8.48 8.63 -6.32
CA ASP A 175 -9.76 8.02 -5.95
C ASP A 175 -10.43 8.73 -4.74
N LEU A 176 -9.77 9.75 -4.17
CA LEU A 176 -10.24 10.52 -3.02
C LEU A 176 -10.98 11.79 -3.47
N ASP A 177 -11.88 12.30 -2.63
CA ASP A 177 -12.53 13.59 -2.85
C ASP A 177 -11.67 14.76 -2.39
N LEU A 178 -10.83 14.53 -1.40
CA LEU A 178 -9.97 15.51 -0.76
C LEU A 178 -8.61 14.89 -0.51
N ALA A 179 -7.55 15.50 -1.04
CA ALA A 179 -6.18 15.20 -0.65
C ALA A 179 -5.85 15.97 0.64
N SER A 180 -5.47 15.26 1.66
CA SER A 180 -5.03 15.84 2.93
C SER A 180 -3.71 15.20 3.38
N TRP A 181 -2.92 15.95 4.12
CA TRP A 181 -1.67 15.46 4.70
C TRP A 181 -1.44 16.10 6.06
N ASP A 182 -0.61 15.45 6.85
CA ASP A 182 -0.24 15.95 8.15
C ASP A 182 0.87 16.98 8.02
N ASP A 183 0.67 18.10 8.68
CA ASP A 183 1.67 19.16 8.85
C ASP A 183 1.73 19.50 10.36
N GLU A 184 2.71 18.93 11.03
CA GLU A 184 2.94 19.16 12.45
C GLU A 184 3.82 20.41 12.63
N VAL A 185 3.21 21.52 13.02
CA VAL A 185 3.92 22.73 13.36
C VAL A 185 4.70 22.53 14.66
N GLY A 186 5.98 22.17 14.51
CA GLY A 186 6.91 22.09 15.62
C GLY A 186 7.30 23.49 16.16
N ARG A 187 7.85 23.55 17.37
CA ARG A 187 8.30 24.80 17.99
C ARG A 187 9.32 25.62 17.16
N GLY A 188 10.00 25.01 16.21
CA GLY A 188 10.96 25.68 15.31
C GLY A 188 10.33 26.30 14.05
N HIS A 189 9.02 26.23 13.87
CA HIS A 189 8.31 26.83 12.74
C HIS A 189 7.53 28.10 13.14
N LEU A 190 7.68 28.57 14.37
CA LEU A 190 6.99 29.75 14.89
C LEU A 190 7.91 30.98 15.04
N ASP A 191 9.13 30.91 14.54
CA ASP A 191 10.12 32.02 14.53
C ASP A 191 10.13 32.77 13.19
#